data_db7c6ff0341c129fba9de9a0eb5cc6da
#
_entry.id   db7c6ff0341c129fba9de9a0eb5cc6da
#
_cell.length_a   1.000
_cell.length_b   1.000
_cell.length_c   1.000
_cell.angle_alpha   90.00
_cell.angle_beta   90.00
_cell.angle_gamma   90.00
#
_symmetry.space_group_name_H-M   'P 1'
#
loop_
_entity.id
_entity.type
_entity.pdbx_description
1 polymer ?
#
loop_
_entity_poly.entity_id
_entity_poly.type
_entity_poly.pdbx_seq_one_letter_code
_entity_poly.pdbx_strand_id
1 'polypeptide(L)'
;MKTGKNYKFWFATGSQDLYGDECLRKVAEHSRIIVEGLNQSGLLPYEVVWKPTLITNEVIRKTFNDANADAECAGVITWMHTFSPAKSWILGLQEYRKPLMHFHTQFNEEIPYDTIDMDFMNENQSAHGDREYGHIVSRMGIERKVVVGYWKNPEVIKKIAQWMVTAVGVMESSHIRVCRFGDNMNNVAVTEGDKVEAQIKFGWEIDHYNVNDLVEYVDAVPAGDISALTDEYYSKYQILTEGRDAAEFRKHVEVQAAIEIGLEKFLTEHDYHAVVTHFGMLGGLKQLPGLAIQRLMEKGYGFGAEGDWKTAAMVRLMKIMASNVKDAKGTSFMEDYTYNFVPGKEGILEAHMLEVCPTIADGPVSIKVCPLSMGNREDPARLVFTSKTGSAVATSLVDLGNRFRLIINAVDCKKTEKPMPKLPVATAFWTPQPDLATGAEAWILAGGAHHTAFSYDLTVEQMVDWADAMGIEAVVIDKNTDIRTLKNELRWNAIAYK
;
A
#
# COMPACT_ATOMS: atom_id res chain seq x y z
N MET A 1 6.58 -9.18 7.50
CA MET A 1 5.50 -9.30 8.52
C MET A 1 4.17 -9.34 7.80
N LYS A 2 3.50 -10.48 7.75
CA LYS A 2 2.08 -10.53 7.34
C LYS A 2 1.26 -9.86 8.44
N THR A 3 0.07 -9.35 8.09
CA THR A 3 -0.82 -8.69 9.06
C THR A 3 -1.22 -9.56 10.26
N GLY A 4 -0.96 -10.86 10.22
CA GLY A 4 -1.34 -11.83 11.26
C GLY A 4 -2.83 -12.11 11.37
N LYS A 5 -3.67 -11.35 10.65
CA LYS A 5 -5.13 -11.50 10.65
C LYS A 5 -5.63 -12.23 9.41
N ASN A 6 -6.59 -13.13 9.57
CA ASN A 6 -7.28 -13.81 8.48
C ASN A 6 -8.51 -12.99 8.07
N TYR A 7 -8.31 -11.96 7.27
CA TYR A 7 -9.41 -11.14 6.79
C TYR A 7 -10.35 -11.89 5.86
N LYS A 8 -11.65 -11.56 5.97
CA LYS A 8 -12.75 -12.06 5.16
C LYS A 8 -13.61 -10.89 4.68
N PHE A 9 -14.35 -11.10 3.61
CA PHE A 9 -15.28 -10.13 3.07
C PHE A 9 -16.69 -10.67 3.11
N TRP A 10 -17.64 -9.89 3.60
CA TRP A 10 -19.03 -10.32 3.70
C TRP A 10 -19.78 -9.99 2.43
N PHE A 11 -20.53 -10.95 1.90
CA PHE A 11 -21.37 -10.76 0.74
C PHE A 11 -22.82 -10.60 1.19
N ALA A 12 -23.39 -9.42 0.99
CA ALA A 12 -24.69 -8.99 1.50
C ALA A 12 -25.65 -8.73 0.31
N THR A 13 -26.61 -9.63 0.11
CA THR A 13 -27.58 -9.54 -0.98
C THR A 13 -28.89 -8.95 -0.51
N GLY A 14 -29.34 -7.88 -1.18
CA GLY A 14 -30.61 -7.23 -0.90
C GLY A 14 -31.78 -7.83 -1.68
N SER A 15 -32.96 -7.89 -1.01
CA SER A 15 -34.26 -8.25 -1.58
C SER A 15 -35.38 -7.62 -0.73
N GLN A 16 -36.61 -8.08 -0.90
CA GLN A 16 -37.79 -7.67 -0.10
C GLN A 16 -38.83 -8.78 -0.01
N ASP A 17 -39.64 -8.76 1.05
CA ASP A 17 -40.69 -9.76 1.32
C ASP A 17 -41.82 -9.77 0.26
N LEU A 18 -42.00 -8.69 -0.50
CA LEU A 18 -43.04 -8.57 -1.49
C LEU A 18 -43.05 -9.69 -2.55
N TYR A 19 -41.85 -10.28 -2.80
CA TYR A 19 -41.71 -11.32 -3.83
C TYR A 19 -42.05 -12.72 -3.34
N GLY A 20 -42.31 -12.91 -2.04
CA GLY A 20 -42.65 -14.18 -1.41
C GLY A 20 -41.49 -15.15 -1.19
N ASP A 21 -41.76 -16.20 -0.41
CA ASP A 21 -40.73 -17.12 0.11
C ASP A 21 -39.98 -17.89 -0.99
N GLU A 22 -40.64 -18.21 -2.11
CA GLU A 22 -40.01 -18.94 -3.21
C GLU A 22 -38.93 -18.10 -3.88
N CYS A 23 -39.23 -16.85 -4.21
CA CYS A 23 -38.27 -15.91 -4.78
C CYS A 23 -37.11 -15.68 -3.80
N LEU A 24 -37.39 -15.44 -2.52
CA LEU A 24 -36.35 -15.26 -1.49
C LEU A 24 -35.42 -16.47 -1.36
N ARG A 25 -35.95 -17.72 -1.49
CA ARG A 25 -35.10 -18.92 -1.51
C ARG A 25 -34.16 -18.94 -2.73
N LYS A 26 -34.68 -18.60 -3.92
CA LYS A 26 -33.85 -18.51 -5.14
C LYS A 26 -32.80 -17.40 -5.03
N VAL A 27 -33.15 -16.23 -4.50
CA VAL A 27 -32.21 -15.13 -4.23
C VAL A 27 -31.06 -15.62 -3.33
N ALA A 28 -31.37 -16.34 -2.24
CA ALA A 28 -30.37 -16.88 -1.35
C ALA A 28 -29.49 -17.95 -2.01
N GLU A 29 -30.08 -18.82 -2.84
CA GLU A 29 -29.36 -19.84 -3.60
C GLU A 29 -28.41 -19.20 -4.64
N HIS A 30 -28.90 -18.28 -5.45
CA HIS A 30 -28.08 -17.56 -6.44
C HIS A 30 -26.93 -16.80 -5.77
N SER A 31 -27.20 -16.17 -4.64
CA SER A 31 -26.18 -15.48 -3.86
C SER A 31 -25.07 -16.42 -3.36
N ARG A 32 -25.43 -17.63 -2.87
CA ARG A 32 -24.45 -18.64 -2.46
C ARG A 32 -23.62 -19.14 -3.64
N ILE A 33 -24.26 -19.40 -4.78
CA ILE A 33 -23.57 -19.83 -6.01
C ILE A 33 -22.55 -18.79 -6.46
N ILE A 34 -22.90 -17.50 -6.41
CA ILE A 34 -21.94 -16.43 -6.71
C ILE A 34 -20.76 -16.46 -5.75
N VAL A 35 -21.01 -16.52 -4.45
CA VAL A 35 -19.94 -16.54 -3.42
C VAL A 35 -19.03 -17.77 -3.58
N GLU A 36 -19.62 -18.96 -3.81
CA GLU A 36 -18.86 -20.19 -4.08
C GLU A 36 -18.01 -20.05 -5.34
N GLY A 37 -18.59 -19.52 -6.44
CA GLY A 37 -17.87 -19.30 -7.68
C GLY A 37 -16.74 -18.29 -7.56
N LEU A 38 -16.94 -17.21 -6.81
CA LEU A 38 -15.89 -16.23 -6.52
C LEU A 38 -14.73 -16.87 -5.73
N ASN A 39 -15.03 -17.64 -4.67
CA ASN A 39 -14.02 -18.32 -3.87
C ASN A 39 -13.28 -19.40 -4.66
N GLN A 40 -13.97 -20.14 -5.52
CA GLN A 40 -13.39 -21.20 -6.35
C GLN A 40 -12.58 -20.69 -7.55
N SER A 41 -12.67 -19.39 -7.87
CA SER A 41 -11.97 -18.79 -9.01
C SER A 41 -10.44 -18.88 -8.90
N GLY A 42 -9.90 -18.99 -7.68
CA GLY A 42 -8.46 -18.94 -7.41
C GLY A 42 -7.82 -17.57 -7.64
N LEU A 43 -8.62 -16.52 -7.90
CA LEU A 43 -8.15 -15.16 -8.18
C LEU A 43 -8.26 -14.23 -6.97
N LEU A 44 -9.09 -14.57 -5.98
CA LEU A 44 -9.28 -13.74 -4.78
C LEU A 44 -8.16 -14.00 -3.74
N PRO A 45 -7.60 -12.94 -3.15
CA PRO A 45 -6.59 -13.06 -2.09
C PRO A 45 -7.19 -13.38 -0.72
N TYR A 46 -8.52 -13.21 -0.56
CA TYR A 46 -9.25 -13.41 0.69
C TYR A 46 -10.59 -14.10 0.46
N GLU A 47 -11.10 -14.77 1.49
CA GLU A 47 -12.38 -15.45 1.47
C GLU A 47 -13.57 -14.48 1.42
N VAL A 48 -14.57 -14.79 0.61
CA VAL A 48 -15.89 -14.13 0.63
C VAL A 48 -16.86 -15.03 1.41
N VAL A 49 -17.56 -14.45 2.40
CA VAL A 49 -18.50 -15.14 3.28
C VAL A 49 -19.91 -14.68 2.95
N TRP A 50 -20.75 -15.62 2.54
CA TRP A 50 -22.16 -15.34 2.29
C TRP A 50 -22.88 -14.94 3.58
N LYS A 51 -23.75 -13.91 3.50
CA LYS A 51 -24.68 -13.54 4.58
C LYS A 51 -26.13 -13.78 4.14
N PRO A 52 -27.04 -14.13 5.06
CA PRO A 52 -28.44 -14.27 4.74
C PRO A 52 -29.02 -13.05 4.04
N THR A 53 -29.97 -13.25 3.13
CA THR A 53 -30.59 -12.19 2.33
C THR A 53 -31.15 -11.07 3.23
N LEU A 54 -30.81 -9.84 2.91
CA LEU A 54 -31.20 -8.64 3.66
C LEU A 54 -32.52 -8.10 3.15
N ILE A 55 -33.58 -8.20 3.94
CA ILE A 55 -34.95 -7.93 3.51
C ILE A 55 -35.65 -6.82 4.33
N THR A 56 -35.19 -6.55 5.57
CA THR A 56 -35.78 -5.52 6.44
C THR A 56 -34.71 -4.57 6.98
N ASN A 57 -35.15 -3.39 7.43
CA ASN A 57 -34.29 -2.39 8.06
C ASN A 57 -33.49 -2.97 9.23
N GLU A 58 -34.11 -3.79 10.06
CA GLU A 58 -33.53 -4.38 11.27
C GLU A 58 -32.42 -5.38 10.89
N VAL A 59 -32.68 -6.26 9.91
CA VAL A 59 -31.72 -7.24 9.43
C VAL A 59 -30.53 -6.57 8.77
N ILE A 60 -30.78 -5.55 7.94
CA ILE A 60 -29.73 -4.76 7.29
C ILE A 60 -28.85 -4.08 8.35
N ARG A 61 -29.46 -3.32 9.25
CA ARG A 61 -28.75 -2.61 10.32
C ARG A 61 -27.93 -3.56 11.19
N LYS A 62 -28.55 -4.69 11.60
CA LYS A 62 -27.85 -5.70 12.41
C LYS A 62 -26.64 -6.26 11.67
N THR A 63 -26.76 -6.59 10.37
CA THR A 63 -25.66 -7.14 9.57
C THR A 63 -24.48 -6.18 9.47
N PHE A 64 -24.73 -4.87 9.26
CA PHE A 64 -23.66 -3.88 9.22
C PHE A 64 -23.01 -3.65 10.59
N ASN A 65 -23.79 -3.68 11.68
CA ASN A 65 -23.24 -3.59 13.02
C ASN A 65 -22.42 -4.83 13.42
N ASP A 66 -22.89 -6.01 13.05
CA ASP A 66 -22.12 -7.25 13.23
C ASP A 66 -20.80 -7.19 12.40
N ALA A 67 -20.84 -6.66 11.18
CA ALA A 67 -19.64 -6.47 10.37
C ALA A 67 -18.65 -5.47 10.99
N ASN A 68 -19.14 -4.37 11.59
CA ASN A 68 -18.29 -3.44 12.33
C ASN A 68 -17.59 -4.11 13.51
N ALA A 69 -18.31 -4.97 14.24
CA ALA A 69 -17.82 -5.65 15.45
C ALA A 69 -16.87 -6.83 15.14
N ASP A 70 -16.97 -7.43 13.97
CA ASP A 70 -16.13 -8.58 13.58
C ASP A 70 -14.75 -8.12 13.12
N ALA A 71 -13.72 -8.41 13.93
CA ALA A 71 -12.33 -8.03 13.64
C ALA A 71 -11.75 -8.70 12.37
N GLU A 72 -12.32 -9.82 11.91
CA GLU A 72 -11.91 -10.49 10.67
C GLU A 72 -12.63 -9.94 9.42
N CYS A 73 -13.76 -9.23 9.58
CA CYS A 73 -14.45 -8.62 8.45
C CYS A 73 -13.69 -7.37 7.98
N ALA A 74 -13.06 -7.43 6.80
CA ALA A 74 -12.36 -6.30 6.20
C ALA A 74 -13.25 -5.39 5.34
N GLY A 75 -14.45 -5.83 4.98
CA GLY A 75 -15.37 -5.06 4.18
C GLY A 75 -16.62 -5.83 3.79
N VAL A 76 -17.61 -5.10 3.30
CA VAL A 76 -18.89 -5.68 2.83
C VAL A 76 -19.05 -5.43 1.33
N ILE A 77 -19.39 -6.49 0.62
CA ILE A 77 -19.78 -6.48 -0.80
C ILE A 77 -21.30 -6.53 -0.84
N THR A 78 -21.94 -5.52 -1.39
CA THR A 78 -23.41 -5.46 -1.56
C THR A 78 -23.83 -5.75 -2.98
N TRP A 79 -24.93 -6.45 -3.14
CA TRP A 79 -25.57 -6.77 -4.41
C TRP A 79 -27.07 -6.79 -4.28
N MET A 80 -27.78 -6.12 -5.20
CA MET A 80 -29.24 -6.14 -5.24
C MET A 80 -29.68 -7.10 -6.35
N HIS A 81 -30.07 -8.32 -5.96
CA HIS A 81 -30.53 -9.32 -6.93
C HIS A 81 -31.91 -9.00 -7.48
N THR A 82 -32.82 -8.66 -6.56
CA THR A 82 -34.15 -8.10 -6.89
C THR A 82 -34.18 -6.62 -6.55
N PHE A 83 -35.33 -5.97 -6.69
CA PHE A 83 -35.52 -4.65 -6.10
C PHE A 83 -35.47 -4.77 -4.57
N SER A 84 -34.59 -4.05 -3.95
CA SER A 84 -34.48 -3.88 -2.51
C SER A 84 -34.71 -2.39 -2.18
N PRO A 85 -35.76 -2.04 -1.41
CA PRO A 85 -36.07 -0.64 -1.14
C PRO A 85 -34.93 0.09 -0.45
N ALA A 86 -34.34 1.08 -1.11
CA ALA A 86 -33.11 1.73 -0.64
C ALA A 86 -33.25 2.43 0.71
N LYS A 87 -34.45 2.91 1.06
CA LYS A 87 -34.68 3.50 2.38
C LYS A 87 -34.44 2.54 3.53
N SER A 88 -34.57 1.24 3.29
CA SER A 88 -34.27 0.20 4.30
C SER A 88 -32.80 0.09 4.67
N TRP A 89 -31.91 0.58 3.78
CA TRP A 89 -30.46 0.53 3.96
C TRP A 89 -29.88 1.72 4.74
N ILE A 90 -30.63 2.82 4.88
CA ILE A 90 -30.12 4.09 5.39
C ILE A 90 -29.45 3.93 6.77
N LEU A 91 -30.14 3.32 7.75
CA LEU A 91 -29.60 3.19 9.11
C LEU A 91 -28.37 2.30 9.18
N GLY A 92 -28.39 1.16 8.44
CA GLY A 92 -27.24 0.27 8.36
C GLY A 92 -26.03 0.96 7.75
N LEU A 93 -26.22 1.63 6.61
CA LEU A 93 -25.16 2.38 5.92
C LEU A 93 -24.63 3.55 6.77
N GLN A 94 -25.49 4.25 7.51
CA GLN A 94 -25.09 5.37 8.37
C GLN A 94 -24.18 4.93 9.53
N GLU A 95 -24.38 3.73 10.03
CA GLU A 95 -23.62 3.16 11.15
C GLU A 95 -22.38 2.38 10.69
N TYR A 96 -22.29 2.02 9.40
CA TYR A 96 -21.18 1.24 8.87
C TYR A 96 -19.89 2.06 8.81
N ARG A 97 -18.74 1.43 9.13
CA ARG A 97 -17.44 2.09 9.30
C ARG A 97 -16.28 1.41 8.56
N LYS A 98 -16.55 0.38 7.79
CA LYS A 98 -15.52 -0.39 7.07
C LYS A 98 -15.66 -0.20 5.57
N PRO A 99 -14.66 -0.62 4.76
CA PRO A 99 -14.73 -0.55 3.31
C PRO A 99 -16.00 -1.18 2.73
N LEU A 100 -16.64 -0.46 1.80
CA LEU A 100 -17.86 -0.87 1.11
C LEU A 100 -17.57 -1.08 -0.38
N MET A 101 -18.05 -2.21 -0.93
CA MET A 101 -18.13 -2.41 -2.36
C MET A 101 -19.58 -2.57 -2.78
N HIS A 102 -19.97 -1.90 -3.86
CA HIS A 102 -21.21 -2.15 -4.59
C HIS A 102 -20.87 -3.01 -5.82
N PHE A 103 -21.19 -4.28 -5.75
CA PHE A 103 -21.00 -5.21 -6.86
C PHE A 103 -22.24 -5.24 -7.72
N HIS A 104 -22.20 -4.57 -8.89
CA HIS A 104 -23.29 -4.51 -9.84
C HIS A 104 -23.13 -5.64 -10.86
N THR A 105 -23.81 -6.74 -10.60
CA THR A 105 -23.79 -7.96 -11.43
C THR A 105 -25.20 -8.50 -11.64
N GLN A 106 -25.33 -9.50 -12.50
CA GLN A 106 -26.55 -10.27 -12.71
C GLN A 106 -26.22 -11.76 -12.59
N PHE A 107 -27.14 -12.55 -12.05
CA PHE A 107 -26.94 -14.00 -11.90
C PHE A 107 -26.83 -14.69 -13.25
N ASN A 108 -27.75 -14.40 -14.18
CA ASN A 108 -27.73 -14.86 -15.56
C ASN A 108 -26.71 -14.07 -16.39
N GLU A 109 -26.06 -14.75 -17.31
CA GLU A 109 -25.11 -14.11 -18.27
C GLU A 109 -25.88 -13.50 -19.46
N GLU A 110 -26.91 -14.22 -19.93
CA GLU A 110 -27.68 -13.85 -21.11
C GLU A 110 -29.16 -13.68 -20.74
N ILE A 111 -29.86 -12.82 -21.45
CA ILE A 111 -31.33 -12.70 -21.38
C ILE A 111 -31.93 -13.97 -22.02
N PRO A 112 -32.74 -14.75 -21.31
CA PRO A 112 -33.34 -15.98 -21.85
C PRO A 112 -34.50 -15.64 -22.79
N TYR A 113 -34.22 -15.16 -24.01
CA TYR A 113 -35.15 -14.56 -24.95
C TYR A 113 -36.41 -15.38 -25.22
N ASP A 114 -36.28 -16.72 -25.27
CA ASP A 114 -37.40 -17.62 -25.59
C ASP A 114 -38.31 -17.93 -24.38
N THR A 115 -37.82 -17.68 -23.15
CA THR A 115 -38.49 -18.11 -21.91
C THR A 115 -38.73 -17.00 -20.91
N ILE A 116 -38.23 -15.79 -21.17
CA ILE A 116 -38.36 -14.66 -20.25
C ILE A 116 -39.81 -14.31 -20.02
N ASP A 117 -40.21 -14.18 -18.78
CA ASP A 117 -41.52 -13.79 -18.31
C ASP A 117 -41.42 -12.74 -17.18
N MET A 118 -42.57 -12.37 -16.62
CA MET A 118 -42.60 -11.37 -15.55
C MET A 118 -42.02 -11.87 -14.25
N ASP A 119 -42.07 -13.18 -13.97
CA ASP A 119 -41.51 -13.78 -12.78
C ASP A 119 -39.97 -13.73 -12.87
N PHE A 120 -39.40 -14.10 -14.01
CA PHE A 120 -37.96 -13.93 -14.27
C PHE A 120 -37.52 -12.47 -14.11
N MET A 121 -38.27 -11.52 -14.65
CA MET A 121 -37.96 -10.10 -14.54
C MET A 121 -38.02 -9.61 -13.10
N ASN A 122 -38.96 -10.05 -12.30
CA ASN A 122 -39.10 -9.68 -10.90
C ASN A 122 -37.98 -10.30 -10.05
N GLU A 123 -37.50 -11.49 -10.39
CA GLU A 123 -36.42 -12.17 -9.73
C GLU A 123 -35.04 -11.56 -10.08
N ASN A 124 -34.85 -11.19 -11.34
CA ASN A 124 -33.55 -10.78 -11.88
C ASN A 124 -33.51 -9.28 -12.20
N GLN A 125 -33.57 -8.44 -11.16
CA GLN A 125 -33.68 -6.98 -11.27
C GLN A 125 -32.42 -6.22 -10.82
N SER A 126 -31.22 -6.75 -10.99
CA SER A 126 -30.01 -6.05 -10.51
C SER A 126 -29.86 -4.67 -11.15
N ALA A 127 -30.17 -4.52 -12.45
CA ALA A 127 -30.12 -3.22 -13.12
C ALA A 127 -31.07 -2.18 -12.49
N HIS A 128 -32.19 -2.60 -11.94
CA HIS A 128 -33.17 -1.76 -11.25
C HIS A 128 -32.76 -1.55 -9.77
N GLY A 129 -32.57 -2.64 -9.03
CA GLY A 129 -32.32 -2.62 -7.59
C GLY A 129 -31.01 -1.92 -7.22
N ASP A 130 -29.95 -2.20 -7.94
CA ASP A 130 -28.64 -1.57 -7.71
C ASP A 130 -28.62 -0.07 -8.02
N ARG A 131 -29.45 0.41 -8.95
CA ARG A 131 -29.56 1.85 -9.20
C ARG A 131 -30.25 2.58 -8.07
N GLU A 132 -31.31 2.01 -7.53
CA GLU A 132 -31.99 2.56 -6.36
C GLU A 132 -31.09 2.57 -5.12
N TYR A 133 -30.38 1.45 -4.87
CA TYR A 133 -29.38 1.36 -3.82
C TYR A 133 -28.23 2.36 -4.06
N GLY A 134 -27.70 2.42 -5.28
CA GLY A 134 -26.61 3.34 -5.64
C GLY A 134 -27.01 4.81 -5.46
N HIS A 135 -28.28 5.16 -5.73
CA HIS A 135 -28.82 6.50 -5.48
C HIS A 135 -28.72 6.88 -4.00
N ILE A 136 -29.16 5.99 -3.09
CA ILE A 136 -29.13 6.34 -1.66
C ILE A 136 -27.71 6.42 -1.12
N VAL A 137 -26.81 5.53 -1.51
CA VAL A 137 -25.40 5.57 -1.08
C VAL A 137 -24.72 6.87 -1.55
N SER A 138 -24.98 7.29 -2.81
CA SER A 138 -24.48 8.58 -3.34
C SER A 138 -25.07 9.77 -2.61
N ARG A 139 -26.38 9.76 -2.32
CA ARG A 139 -27.06 10.83 -1.58
C ARG A 139 -26.53 10.99 -0.15
N MET A 140 -26.10 9.90 0.46
CA MET A 140 -25.49 9.90 1.80
C MET A 140 -24.01 10.31 1.79
N GLY A 141 -23.38 10.46 0.61
CA GLY A 141 -21.97 10.79 0.49
C GLY A 141 -21.05 9.69 1.01
N ILE A 142 -21.49 8.42 0.94
CA ILE A 142 -20.69 7.29 1.42
C ILE A 142 -19.74 6.85 0.29
N GLU A 143 -18.44 6.86 0.61
CA GLU A 143 -17.42 6.35 -0.30
C GLU A 143 -17.54 4.83 -0.46
N ARG A 144 -17.40 4.36 -1.69
CA ARG A 144 -17.47 2.95 -2.04
C ARG A 144 -16.80 2.63 -3.37
N LYS A 145 -16.25 1.45 -3.50
CA LYS A 145 -15.89 0.91 -4.81
C LYS A 145 -17.12 0.37 -5.53
N VAL A 146 -17.31 0.74 -6.78
CA VAL A 146 -18.32 0.14 -7.64
C VAL A 146 -17.63 -0.77 -8.66
N VAL A 147 -18.01 -2.05 -8.70
CA VAL A 147 -17.53 -3.01 -9.69
C VAL A 147 -18.72 -3.49 -10.51
N VAL A 148 -18.64 -3.36 -11.83
CA VAL A 148 -19.71 -3.73 -12.77
C VAL A 148 -19.25 -4.85 -13.67
N GLY A 149 -20.09 -5.87 -13.84
CA GLY A 149 -19.88 -6.93 -14.82
C GLY A 149 -20.33 -8.31 -14.34
N TYR A 150 -20.25 -9.29 -15.25
CA TYR A 150 -20.68 -10.65 -14.96
C TYR A 150 -19.74 -11.32 -13.96
N TRP A 151 -20.30 -11.92 -12.92
CA TRP A 151 -19.57 -12.46 -11.75
C TRP A 151 -18.58 -13.60 -12.06
N LYS A 152 -18.72 -14.28 -13.22
CA LYS A 152 -17.74 -15.28 -13.67
C LYS A 152 -16.62 -14.71 -14.53
N ASN A 153 -16.72 -13.43 -14.94
CA ASN A 153 -15.70 -12.82 -15.79
C ASN A 153 -14.40 -12.62 -14.97
N PRO A 154 -13.26 -13.21 -15.39
CA PRO A 154 -11.99 -13.09 -14.67
C PRO A 154 -11.53 -11.65 -14.46
N GLU A 155 -11.79 -10.74 -15.40
CA GLU A 155 -11.39 -9.32 -15.26
C GLU A 155 -12.26 -8.60 -14.21
N VAL A 156 -13.51 -8.99 -14.03
CA VAL A 156 -14.38 -8.50 -12.95
C VAL A 156 -13.87 -9.02 -11.60
N ILE A 157 -13.55 -10.32 -11.53
CA ILE A 157 -13.02 -10.94 -10.29
C ILE A 157 -11.68 -10.30 -9.90
N LYS A 158 -10.80 -9.97 -10.86
CA LYS A 158 -9.55 -9.24 -10.59
C LYS A 158 -9.80 -7.86 -9.99
N LYS A 159 -10.82 -7.12 -10.44
CA LYS A 159 -11.19 -5.83 -9.84
C LYS A 159 -11.66 -5.99 -8.39
N ILE A 160 -12.43 -7.05 -8.10
CA ILE A 160 -12.82 -7.39 -6.73
C ILE A 160 -11.57 -7.69 -5.88
N ALA A 161 -10.65 -8.51 -6.40
CA ALA A 161 -9.40 -8.84 -5.73
C ALA A 161 -8.52 -7.61 -5.43
N GLN A 162 -8.43 -6.66 -6.37
CA GLN A 162 -7.71 -5.40 -6.18
C GLN A 162 -8.34 -4.57 -5.06
N TRP A 163 -9.67 -4.43 -5.06
CA TRP A 163 -10.35 -3.73 -3.97
C TRP A 163 -10.17 -4.43 -2.61
N MET A 164 -10.19 -5.76 -2.55
CA MET A 164 -9.94 -6.49 -1.30
C MET A 164 -8.56 -6.15 -0.70
N VAL A 165 -7.55 -6.03 -1.54
CA VAL A 165 -6.20 -5.60 -1.14
C VAL A 165 -6.22 -4.18 -0.56
N THR A 166 -6.87 -3.25 -1.23
CA THR A 166 -7.04 -1.87 -0.75
C THR A 166 -7.82 -1.84 0.57
N ALA A 167 -8.92 -2.57 0.65
CA ALA A 167 -9.76 -2.62 1.85
C ALA A 167 -8.98 -3.13 3.08
N VAL A 168 -8.11 -4.12 2.90
CA VAL A 168 -7.20 -4.56 3.98
C VAL A 168 -6.20 -3.45 4.34
N GLY A 169 -5.67 -2.72 3.36
CA GLY A 169 -4.85 -1.53 3.60
C GLY A 169 -5.57 -0.47 4.44
N VAL A 170 -6.86 -0.22 4.16
CA VAL A 170 -7.70 0.69 4.96
C VAL A 170 -7.86 0.19 6.39
N MET A 171 -8.16 -1.09 6.58
CA MET A 171 -8.32 -1.68 7.91
C MET A 171 -7.03 -1.68 8.73
N GLU A 172 -5.90 -1.95 8.09
CA GLU A 172 -4.59 -1.99 8.76
C GLU A 172 -3.95 -0.60 8.92
N SER A 173 -4.43 0.42 8.20
CA SER A 173 -3.91 1.78 8.32
C SER A 173 -3.92 2.26 9.77
N SER A 174 -5.03 2.09 10.47
CA SER A 174 -5.19 2.51 11.87
C SER A 174 -4.31 1.76 12.88
N HIS A 175 -3.56 0.76 12.42
CA HIS A 175 -2.62 0.00 13.24
C HIS A 175 -1.15 0.31 12.94
N ILE A 176 -0.89 1.26 12.01
CA ILE A 176 0.49 1.61 11.68
C ILE A 176 1.06 2.53 12.75
N ARG A 177 2.14 2.06 13.39
CA ARG A 177 2.93 2.83 14.35
C ARG A 177 4.34 3.04 13.81
N VAL A 178 4.79 4.29 13.82
CA VAL A 178 6.08 4.71 13.28
C VAL A 178 7.00 5.16 14.41
N CYS A 179 8.16 4.53 14.53
CA CYS A 179 9.23 4.96 15.42
C CYS A 179 10.17 5.90 14.67
N ARG A 180 10.36 7.12 15.15
CA ARG A 180 11.31 8.09 14.62
C ARG A 180 12.47 8.30 15.59
N PHE A 181 13.68 7.94 15.18
CA PHE A 181 14.90 8.22 15.92
C PHE A 181 15.49 9.57 15.48
N GLY A 182 15.51 10.52 16.39
CA GLY A 182 15.87 11.90 16.11
C GLY A 182 14.67 12.73 15.62
N ASP A 183 14.96 13.82 14.94
CA ASP A 183 13.95 14.77 14.43
C ASP A 183 13.90 14.77 12.90
N ASN A 184 13.06 15.61 12.31
CA ASN A 184 13.12 15.92 10.88
C ASN A 184 14.43 16.65 10.57
N MET A 185 14.96 16.45 9.38
CA MET A 185 16.15 17.17 8.93
C MET A 185 15.86 18.64 8.84
N ASN A 186 16.68 19.47 9.50
CA ASN A 186 16.52 20.92 9.48
C ASN A 186 16.46 21.45 8.04
N ASN A 187 15.49 22.31 7.77
CA ASN A 187 15.27 22.99 6.49
C ASN A 187 14.85 22.08 5.32
N VAL A 188 14.45 20.82 5.56
CA VAL A 188 13.87 19.93 4.55
C VAL A 188 12.35 19.87 4.73
N ALA A 189 11.66 20.73 4.00
CA ALA A 189 10.23 20.98 4.19
C ALA A 189 9.34 19.76 3.93
N VAL A 190 9.69 18.90 2.95
CA VAL A 190 8.84 17.78 2.55
C VAL A 190 8.82 16.64 3.58
N THR A 191 9.75 16.60 4.54
CA THR A 191 9.76 15.60 5.61
C THR A 191 8.84 16.00 6.77
N GLU A 192 8.48 17.28 6.87
CA GLU A 192 7.54 17.80 7.88
C GLU A 192 6.11 17.33 7.63
N GLY A 193 5.26 17.44 8.66
CA GLY A 193 3.84 17.15 8.56
C GLY A 193 3.13 17.10 9.91
N ASP A 194 1.82 17.27 9.88
CA ASP A 194 0.96 17.24 11.06
C ASP A 194 0.66 15.79 11.49
N LYS A 195 1.32 15.37 12.57
CA LYS A 195 1.15 14.01 13.14
C LYS A 195 -0.21 13.81 13.80
N VAL A 196 -0.83 14.88 14.28
CA VAL A 196 -2.17 14.81 14.86
C VAL A 196 -3.21 14.59 13.77
N GLU A 197 -3.11 15.36 12.67
CA GLU A 197 -4.00 15.16 11.52
C GLU A 197 -3.78 13.78 10.87
N ALA A 198 -2.53 13.27 10.84
CA ALA A 198 -2.24 11.92 10.36
C ALA A 198 -2.93 10.83 11.22
N GLN A 199 -2.97 11.01 12.54
CA GLN A 199 -3.68 10.10 13.42
C GLN A 199 -5.20 10.19 13.21
N ILE A 200 -5.75 11.39 13.03
CA ILE A 200 -7.18 11.60 12.75
C ILE A 200 -7.57 10.96 11.42
N LYS A 201 -6.79 11.17 10.36
CA LYS A 201 -7.10 10.69 9.00
C LYS A 201 -6.79 9.22 8.77
N PHE A 202 -5.63 8.78 9.22
CA PHE A 202 -5.11 7.45 8.87
C PHE A 202 -5.06 6.49 10.08
N GLY A 203 -5.20 7.01 11.30
CA GLY A 203 -4.96 6.28 12.53
C GLY A 203 -3.46 6.05 12.82
N TRP A 204 -2.54 6.71 12.10
CA TRP A 204 -1.11 6.51 12.29
C TRP A 204 -0.62 7.14 13.59
N GLU A 205 0.14 6.38 14.36
CA GLU A 205 0.83 6.86 15.56
C GLU A 205 2.30 7.06 15.26
N ILE A 206 2.80 8.27 15.50
CA ILE A 206 4.19 8.63 15.23
C ILE A 206 4.86 9.09 16.53
N ASP A 207 5.71 8.24 17.08
CA ASP A 207 6.48 8.54 18.29
C ASP A 207 7.93 8.83 17.93
N HIS A 208 8.60 9.64 18.74
CA HIS A 208 10.02 9.91 18.58
C HIS A 208 10.84 9.48 19.79
N TYR A 209 12.06 9.07 19.51
CA TYR A 209 13.05 8.64 20.51
C TYR A 209 14.40 9.28 20.24
N ASN A 210 15.20 9.42 21.28
CA ASN A 210 16.61 9.74 21.10
C ASN A 210 17.33 8.57 20.45
N VAL A 211 18.28 8.86 19.57
CA VAL A 211 19.07 7.79 18.94
C VAL A 211 19.83 6.94 19.96
N ASN A 212 20.21 7.53 21.11
CA ASN A 212 20.89 6.77 22.16
C ASN A 212 19.99 5.75 22.86
N ASP A 213 18.67 5.89 22.80
CA ASP A 213 17.74 4.85 23.27
C ASP A 213 17.90 3.58 22.41
N LEU A 214 18.12 3.72 21.10
CA LEU A 214 18.47 2.62 20.22
C LEU A 214 19.88 2.08 20.49
N VAL A 215 20.84 2.96 20.76
CA VAL A 215 22.24 2.54 21.05
C VAL A 215 22.29 1.57 22.21
N GLU A 216 21.50 1.76 23.27
CA GLU A 216 21.41 0.84 24.40
C GLU A 216 21.00 -0.57 23.97
N TYR A 217 20.05 -0.68 23.05
CA TYR A 217 19.64 -1.97 22.48
C TYR A 217 20.72 -2.60 21.61
N VAL A 218 21.42 -1.80 20.81
CA VAL A 218 22.52 -2.28 19.94
C VAL A 218 23.71 -2.77 20.77
N ASP A 219 24.11 -2.01 21.79
CA ASP A 219 25.24 -2.37 22.67
C ASP A 219 24.93 -3.58 23.55
N ALA A 220 23.65 -3.86 23.82
CA ALA A 220 23.22 -5.02 24.60
C ALA A 220 23.16 -6.33 23.79
N VAL A 221 23.41 -6.30 22.47
CA VAL A 221 23.32 -7.51 21.61
C VAL A 221 24.49 -8.45 21.92
N PRO A 222 24.21 -9.74 22.24
CA PRO A 222 25.27 -10.71 22.50
C PRO A 222 26.15 -10.95 21.26
N ALA A 223 27.48 -11.07 21.48
CA ALA A 223 28.42 -11.31 20.38
C ALA A 223 28.12 -12.59 19.57
N GLY A 224 27.57 -13.62 20.24
CA GLY A 224 27.12 -14.85 19.55
C GLY A 224 26.01 -14.62 18.55
N ASP A 225 25.02 -13.78 18.88
CA ASP A 225 23.90 -13.46 18.01
C ASP A 225 24.36 -12.60 16.82
N ILE A 226 25.28 -11.65 17.07
CA ILE A 226 25.93 -10.84 16.02
C ILE A 226 26.63 -11.76 15.02
N SER A 227 27.47 -12.70 15.52
CA SER A 227 28.18 -13.63 14.64
C SER A 227 27.21 -14.52 13.84
N ALA A 228 26.19 -15.06 14.47
CA ALA A 228 25.20 -15.91 13.82
C ALA A 228 24.46 -15.17 12.70
N LEU A 229 24.02 -13.95 12.93
CA LEU A 229 23.35 -13.14 11.89
C LEU A 229 24.32 -12.74 10.77
N THR A 230 25.58 -12.45 11.12
CA THR A 230 26.62 -12.18 10.11
C THR A 230 26.86 -13.39 9.23
N ASP A 231 26.90 -14.61 9.80
CA ASP A 231 27.05 -15.85 9.03
C ASP A 231 25.83 -16.10 8.11
N GLU A 232 24.62 -15.76 8.55
CA GLU A 232 23.41 -15.76 7.70
C GLU A 232 23.60 -14.82 6.50
N TYR A 233 24.07 -13.59 6.71
CA TYR A 233 24.34 -12.66 5.61
C TYR A 233 25.35 -13.23 4.60
N TYR A 234 26.44 -13.84 5.09
CA TYR A 234 27.47 -14.43 4.25
C TYR A 234 26.95 -15.65 3.47
N SER A 235 25.97 -16.34 3.99
CA SER A 235 25.31 -17.46 3.27
C SER A 235 24.31 -16.99 2.21
N LYS A 236 23.68 -15.83 2.44
CA LYS A 236 22.58 -15.32 1.59
C LYS A 236 23.06 -14.39 0.49
N TYR A 237 24.09 -13.61 0.72
CA TYR A 237 24.53 -12.54 -0.18
C TYR A 237 25.94 -12.76 -0.71
N GLN A 238 26.24 -12.21 -1.88
CA GLN A 238 27.59 -12.18 -2.39
C GLN A 238 28.44 -11.17 -1.61
N ILE A 239 29.68 -11.54 -1.26
CA ILE A 239 30.60 -10.67 -0.52
C ILE A 239 31.56 -10.01 -1.50
N LEU A 240 31.53 -8.70 -1.59
CA LEU A 240 32.41 -7.91 -2.47
C LEU A 240 33.34 -7.03 -1.62
N THR A 241 34.49 -7.59 -1.24
CA THR A 241 35.47 -6.90 -0.38
C THR A 241 36.18 -5.74 -1.07
N GLU A 242 36.26 -5.77 -2.40
CA GLU A 242 36.95 -4.75 -3.25
C GLU A 242 38.39 -4.46 -2.80
N GLY A 243 39.08 -5.49 -2.29
CA GLY A 243 40.44 -5.39 -1.82
C GLY A 243 40.65 -5.03 -0.33
N ARG A 244 39.55 -4.81 0.39
CA ARG A 244 39.58 -4.65 1.86
C ARG A 244 39.94 -5.99 2.52
N ASP A 245 40.68 -5.97 3.61
CA ASP A 245 40.96 -7.18 4.40
C ASP A 245 39.65 -7.87 4.83
N ALA A 246 39.60 -9.18 4.74
CA ALA A 246 38.37 -9.92 4.99
C ALA A 246 37.91 -9.85 6.48
N ALA A 247 38.83 -9.79 7.42
CA ALA A 247 38.50 -9.67 8.84
C ALA A 247 38.02 -8.24 9.18
N GLU A 248 38.62 -7.24 8.55
CA GLU A 248 38.18 -5.84 8.67
C GLU A 248 36.80 -5.68 8.04
N PHE A 249 36.57 -6.20 6.83
CA PHE A 249 35.27 -6.18 6.17
C PHE A 249 34.19 -6.81 7.06
N ARG A 250 34.45 -7.99 7.62
CA ARG A 250 33.51 -8.67 8.51
C ARG A 250 33.13 -7.82 9.72
N LYS A 251 34.09 -7.12 10.35
CA LYS A 251 33.78 -6.21 11.47
C LYS A 251 32.77 -5.13 11.12
N HIS A 252 32.89 -4.54 9.94
CA HIS A 252 31.89 -3.56 9.47
C HIS A 252 30.51 -4.18 9.27
N VAL A 253 30.44 -5.42 8.77
CA VAL A 253 29.18 -6.16 8.63
C VAL A 253 28.58 -6.52 9.98
N GLU A 254 29.39 -6.91 10.96
CA GLU A 254 28.99 -7.21 12.34
C GLU A 254 28.35 -5.99 13.04
N VAL A 255 28.82 -4.77 12.76
CA VAL A 255 28.17 -3.53 13.25
C VAL A 255 26.74 -3.44 12.73
N GLN A 256 26.49 -3.72 11.46
CA GLN A 256 25.14 -3.72 10.91
C GLN A 256 24.28 -4.85 11.47
N ALA A 257 24.85 -6.02 11.73
CA ALA A 257 24.14 -7.12 12.38
C ALA A 257 23.70 -6.74 13.81
N ALA A 258 24.58 -6.09 14.58
CA ALA A 258 24.21 -5.56 15.90
C ALA A 258 23.08 -4.52 15.81
N ILE A 259 23.14 -3.63 14.81
CA ILE A 259 22.10 -2.62 14.58
C ILE A 259 20.77 -3.29 14.16
N GLU A 260 20.78 -4.30 13.25
CA GLU A 260 19.56 -5.00 12.86
C GLU A 260 18.89 -5.67 14.05
N ILE A 261 19.65 -6.42 14.86
CA ILE A 261 19.11 -7.13 16.03
C ILE A 261 18.56 -6.15 17.07
N GLY A 262 19.36 -5.13 17.43
CA GLY A 262 18.97 -4.14 18.43
C GLY A 262 17.73 -3.34 17.99
N LEU A 263 17.70 -2.91 16.73
CA LEU A 263 16.58 -2.17 16.16
C LEU A 263 15.32 -3.04 16.05
N GLU A 264 15.43 -4.28 15.54
CA GLU A 264 14.27 -5.17 15.45
C GLU A 264 13.70 -5.50 16.84
N LYS A 265 14.56 -5.69 17.82
CA LYS A 265 14.15 -5.90 19.22
C LYS A 265 13.40 -4.69 19.75
N PHE A 266 13.94 -3.48 19.56
CA PHE A 266 13.27 -2.23 19.96
C PHE A 266 11.89 -2.11 19.32
N LEU A 267 11.81 -2.26 17.99
CA LEU A 267 10.55 -2.14 17.25
C LEU A 267 9.53 -3.18 17.71
N THR A 268 9.95 -4.41 17.98
CA THR A 268 9.05 -5.50 18.40
C THR A 268 8.55 -5.29 19.84
N GLU A 269 9.41 -4.91 20.78
CA GLU A 269 9.05 -4.69 22.18
C GLU A 269 8.09 -3.51 22.35
N HIS A 270 8.18 -2.50 21.47
CA HIS A 270 7.33 -1.30 21.49
C HIS A 270 6.20 -1.32 20.45
N ASP A 271 6.03 -2.42 19.73
CA ASP A 271 4.98 -2.62 18.71
C ASP A 271 5.02 -1.57 17.58
N TYR A 272 6.21 -1.26 17.07
CA TYR A 272 6.37 -0.40 15.90
C TYR A 272 6.47 -1.20 14.59
N HIS A 273 5.91 -0.63 13.52
CA HIS A 273 5.78 -1.26 12.21
C HIS A 273 6.61 -0.57 11.13
N ALA A 274 7.08 0.62 11.42
CA ALA A 274 7.95 1.40 10.54
C ALA A 274 8.96 2.17 11.37
N VAL A 275 10.10 2.49 10.76
CA VAL A 275 11.20 3.20 11.39
C VAL A 275 11.72 4.33 10.52
N VAL A 276 12.15 5.40 11.17
CA VAL A 276 12.74 6.56 10.52
C VAL A 276 14.08 6.87 11.17
N THR A 277 15.08 7.13 10.34
CA THR A 277 16.42 7.52 10.78
C THR A 277 16.80 8.88 10.21
N HIS A 278 17.84 9.47 10.75
CA HIS A 278 18.36 10.77 10.32
C HIS A 278 19.89 10.73 10.33
N PHE A 279 20.53 10.79 9.17
CA PHE A 279 22.00 10.66 9.04
C PHE A 279 22.80 11.74 9.79
N GLY A 280 22.21 12.91 10.03
CA GLY A 280 22.79 13.98 10.85
C GLY A 280 22.61 13.77 12.37
N MET A 281 21.80 12.80 12.80
CA MET A 281 21.53 12.49 14.22
C MET A 281 21.73 11.01 14.47
N LEU A 282 22.97 10.57 14.62
CA LEU A 282 23.34 9.16 14.80
C LEU A 282 23.72 8.80 16.25
N GLY A 283 23.72 9.76 17.18
CA GLY A 283 24.07 9.50 18.59
C GLY A 283 25.37 8.71 18.74
N GLY A 284 25.32 7.61 19.48
CA GLY A 284 26.42 6.67 19.68
C GLY A 284 26.53 5.56 18.62
N LEU A 285 25.66 5.53 17.58
CA LEU A 285 25.79 4.54 16.51
C LEU A 285 27.11 4.66 15.77
N LYS A 286 27.80 3.54 15.53
CA LYS A 286 29.08 3.49 14.83
C LYS A 286 28.94 3.70 13.33
N GLN A 287 27.84 3.28 12.74
CA GLN A 287 27.52 3.39 11.32
C GLN A 287 26.10 3.92 11.13
N LEU A 288 25.80 4.48 9.95
CA LEU A 288 24.44 4.69 9.49
C LEU A 288 23.79 3.30 9.25
N PRO A 289 22.54 3.08 9.71
CA PRO A 289 21.86 1.79 9.56
C PRO A 289 21.48 1.48 8.09
N GLY A 290 22.39 0.95 7.30
CA GLY A 290 22.16 0.62 5.88
C GLY A 290 21.64 -0.80 5.70
N LEU A 291 22.53 -1.80 5.78
CA LEU A 291 22.17 -3.22 5.67
C LEU A 291 21.04 -3.59 6.64
N ALA A 292 21.08 -3.10 7.87
CA ALA A 292 20.06 -3.33 8.88
C ALA A 292 18.66 -2.89 8.40
N ILE A 293 18.53 -1.68 7.89
CA ILE A 293 17.26 -1.16 7.38
C ILE A 293 16.78 -1.91 6.14
N GLN A 294 17.68 -2.22 5.21
CA GLN A 294 17.34 -3.01 4.01
C GLN A 294 16.73 -4.36 4.38
N ARG A 295 17.31 -5.01 5.39
CA ARG A 295 16.82 -6.28 5.93
C ARG A 295 15.48 -6.14 6.67
N LEU A 296 15.30 -5.09 7.46
CA LEU A 296 14.04 -4.83 8.13
C LEU A 296 12.91 -4.55 7.12
N MET A 297 13.19 -3.81 6.05
CA MET A 297 12.22 -3.64 4.96
C MET A 297 11.89 -4.99 4.27
N GLU A 298 12.87 -5.89 4.09
CA GLU A 298 12.61 -7.24 3.58
C GLU A 298 11.67 -8.04 4.50
N LYS A 299 11.80 -7.85 5.82
CA LYS A 299 10.93 -8.45 6.83
C LYS A 299 9.52 -7.80 6.89
N GLY A 300 9.30 -6.69 6.17
CA GLY A 300 8.00 -6.01 6.04
C GLY A 300 7.86 -4.72 6.83
N TYR A 301 8.89 -4.24 7.51
CA TYR A 301 8.86 -2.93 8.13
C TYR A 301 8.84 -1.81 7.08
N GLY A 302 8.19 -0.68 7.41
CA GLY A 302 8.29 0.54 6.65
C GLY A 302 9.58 1.30 6.97
N PHE A 303 10.04 2.12 6.04
CA PHE A 303 11.19 2.99 6.24
C PHE A 303 11.00 4.34 5.57
N GLY A 304 11.51 5.39 6.23
CA GLY A 304 11.70 6.74 5.69
C GLY A 304 13.00 7.33 6.19
N ALA A 305 13.64 8.13 5.38
CA ALA A 305 14.87 8.83 5.73
C ALA A 305 14.59 10.24 6.27
N GLU A 306 15.60 10.87 6.89
CA GLU A 306 15.61 12.32 7.21
C GLU A 306 14.44 12.81 8.09
N GLY A 307 13.84 11.91 8.85
CA GLY A 307 12.68 12.24 9.66
C GLY A 307 11.34 12.05 8.95
N ASP A 308 11.31 11.61 7.68
CA ASP A 308 10.09 11.45 6.87
C ASP A 308 9.25 10.25 7.30
N TRP A 309 8.48 10.45 8.34
CA TRP A 309 7.56 9.47 8.89
C TRP A 309 6.40 9.14 7.93
N LYS A 310 6.02 10.09 7.04
CA LYS A 310 4.94 9.88 6.07
C LYS A 310 5.31 8.80 5.06
N THR A 311 6.50 8.91 4.48
CA THR A 311 7.02 7.89 3.57
C THR A 311 7.23 6.56 4.27
N ALA A 312 7.71 6.55 5.53
CA ALA A 312 7.85 5.33 6.31
C ALA A 312 6.51 4.59 6.50
N ALA A 313 5.46 5.32 6.87
CA ALA A 313 4.11 4.78 7.01
C ALA A 313 3.54 4.29 5.66
N MET A 314 3.75 5.04 4.57
CA MET A 314 3.32 4.65 3.22
C MET A 314 4.02 3.38 2.73
N VAL A 315 5.34 3.23 2.94
CA VAL A 315 6.06 2.00 2.61
C VAL A 315 5.49 0.82 3.40
N ARG A 316 5.19 1.00 4.69
CA ARG A 316 4.54 -0.04 5.50
C ARG A 316 3.16 -0.40 4.97
N LEU A 317 2.32 0.58 4.69
CA LEU A 317 0.98 0.40 4.11
C LEU A 317 1.04 -0.40 2.81
N MET A 318 1.90 0.02 1.88
CA MET A 318 2.03 -0.66 0.59
C MET A 318 2.55 -2.10 0.73
N LYS A 319 3.42 -2.37 1.70
CA LYS A 319 3.86 -3.75 2.04
C LYS A 319 2.72 -4.60 2.61
N ILE A 320 1.85 -4.03 3.42
CA ILE A 320 0.65 -4.70 3.92
C ILE A 320 -0.27 -5.06 2.75
N MET A 321 -0.58 -4.10 1.90
CA MET A 321 -1.42 -4.31 0.72
C MET A 321 -0.84 -5.40 -0.19
N ALA A 322 0.47 -5.38 -0.43
CA ALA A 322 1.15 -6.36 -1.28
C ALA A 322 1.32 -7.75 -0.62
N SER A 323 1.05 -7.92 0.66
CA SER A 323 1.42 -9.13 1.44
C SER A 323 0.77 -10.44 0.97
N ASN A 324 -0.39 -10.37 0.32
CA ASN A 324 -1.12 -11.51 -0.24
C ASN A 324 -1.20 -11.47 -1.78
N VAL A 325 -0.43 -10.58 -2.42
CA VAL A 325 -0.28 -10.61 -3.88
C VAL A 325 0.59 -11.82 -4.25
N LYS A 326 0.05 -12.64 -5.15
CA LYS A 326 0.78 -13.83 -5.63
C LYS A 326 1.98 -13.39 -6.47
N ASP A 327 3.11 -14.03 -6.27
CA ASP A 327 4.37 -13.76 -7.00
C ASP A 327 4.81 -12.28 -6.89
N ALA A 328 4.65 -11.71 -5.70
CA ALA A 328 4.99 -10.33 -5.40
C ALA A 328 6.45 -10.01 -5.79
N LYS A 329 6.63 -8.87 -6.46
CA LYS A 329 7.95 -8.42 -6.97
C LYS A 329 8.66 -7.47 -6.02
N GLY A 330 7.92 -6.88 -5.09
CA GLY A 330 8.47 -6.11 -3.99
C GLY A 330 8.05 -4.65 -3.92
N THR A 331 8.20 -4.13 -2.71
CA THR A 331 7.89 -2.75 -2.32
C THR A 331 9.08 -2.16 -1.57
N SER A 332 9.43 -0.90 -1.85
CA SER A 332 10.60 -0.23 -1.29
C SER A 332 10.35 1.25 -0.99
N PHE A 333 11.19 1.80 -0.14
CA PHE A 333 11.51 3.22 -0.12
C PHE A 333 12.46 3.53 -1.28
N MET A 334 12.28 4.66 -1.96
CA MET A 334 13.15 5.16 -3.05
C MET A 334 13.31 6.67 -2.94
N GLU A 335 14.32 7.19 -3.63
CA GLU A 335 14.59 8.62 -3.75
C GLU A 335 15.03 8.96 -5.17
N ASP A 336 14.46 10.05 -5.73
CA ASP A 336 14.81 10.58 -7.04
C ASP A 336 16.19 11.26 -6.99
N TYR A 337 17.17 10.75 -7.77
CA TYR A 337 18.53 11.32 -7.74
C TYR A 337 18.88 12.13 -8.96
N THR A 338 18.78 11.55 -10.15
CA THR A 338 19.24 12.28 -11.35
C THR A 338 18.53 11.80 -12.61
N TYR A 339 18.41 12.72 -13.57
CA TYR A 339 17.77 12.45 -14.85
C TYR A 339 18.75 12.02 -15.93
N ASN A 340 18.30 11.11 -16.78
CA ASN A 340 18.89 10.88 -18.10
C ASN A 340 17.99 11.53 -19.16
N PHE A 341 18.50 12.53 -19.89
CA PHE A 341 17.78 13.24 -20.93
C PHE A 341 18.15 12.83 -22.35
N VAL A 342 18.85 11.72 -22.53
CA VAL A 342 19.20 11.23 -23.86
C VAL A 342 17.93 10.81 -24.59
N PRO A 343 17.65 11.35 -25.81
CA PRO A 343 16.42 11.03 -26.55
C PRO A 343 16.24 9.52 -26.76
N GLY A 344 15.04 9.00 -26.42
CA GLY A 344 14.67 7.60 -26.45
C GLY A 344 15.18 6.75 -25.28
N LYS A 345 15.88 7.38 -24.31
CA LYS A 345 16.47 6.73 -23.12
C LYS A 345 16.19 7.52 -21.85
N GLU A 346 15.19 8.40 -21.92
CA GLU A 346 14.84 9.28 -20.83
C GLU A 346 14.36 8.49 -19.61
N GLY A 347 14.72 8.98 -18.43
CA GLY A 347 14.30 8.40 -17.16
C GLY A 347 15.00 9.01 -15.98
N ILE A 348 14.63 8.50 -14.81
CA ILE A 348 15.16 8.92 -13.50
C ILE A 348 15.98 7.76 -12.93
N LEU A 349 17.19 8.06 -12.48
CA LEU A 349 17.94 7.14 -11.64
C LEU A 349 17.51 7.30 -10.20
N GLU A 350 17.04 6.23 -9.67
CA GLU A 350 16.51 6.11 -8.32
C GLU A 350 17.46 5.32 -7.44
N ALA A 351 17.66 5.79 -6.25
CA ALA A 351 18.49 5.14 -5.25
C ALA A 351 18.08 5.60 -3.84
N HIS A 352 18.87 5.32 -2.87
CA HIS A 352 19.11 6.07 -1.65
C HIS A 352 20.55 5.79 -1.22
N MET A 353 21.03 6.53 -0.25
CA MET A 353 22.42 6.34 0.20
C MET A 353 22.72 4.92 0.59
N LEU A 354 21.76 4.23 1.25
CA LEU A 354 21.91 2.84 1.69
C LEU A 354 20.60 2.04 1.52
N GLU A 355 19.45 2.63 1.83
CA GLU A 355 18.26 1.93 2.33
C GLU A 355 17.21 1.65 1.23
N VAL A 356 17.57 0.89 0.21
CA VAL A 356 16.64 0.35 -0.78
C VAL A 356 16.36 -1.13 -0.48
N CYS A 357 15.08 -1.53 -0.50
CA CYS A 357 14.64 -2.86 -0.10
C CYS A 357 15.08 -3.95 -1.08
N PRO A 358 15.75 -5.03 -0.65
CA PRO A 358 16.23 -6.08 -1.55
C PRO A 358 15.11 -6.92 -2.19
N THR A 359 13.85 -6.79 -1.77
CA THR A 359 12.73 -7.49 -2.42
C THR A 359 12.53 -7.07 -3.88
N ILE A 360 12.99 -5.87 -4.27
CA ILE A 360 12.89 -5.39 -5.64
C ILE A 360 14.08 -5.80 -6.52
N ALA A 361 15.09 -6.49 -5.97
CA ALA A 361 16.33 -6.86 -6.70
C ALA A 361 16.06 -7.77 -7.89
N ASP A 362 16.74 -7.50 -9.01
CA ASP A 362 16.81 -8.36 -10.19
C ASP A 362 18.14 -9.13 -10.20
N GLY A 363 18.13 -10.34 -9.65
CA GLY A 363 19.30 -11.21 -9.57
C GLY A 363 20.05 -11.11 -8.24
N PRO A 364 21.37 -11.44 -8.25
CA PRO A 364 22.13 -11.58 -7.02
C PRO A 364 22.31 -10.24 -6.29
N VAL A 365 22.16 -10.28 -4.99
CA VAL A 365 22.37 -9.15 -4.08
C VAL A 365 23.75 -9.30 -3.43
N SER A 366 24.51 -8.22 -3.39
CA SER A 366 25.88 -8.21 -2.85
C SER A 366 26.00 -7.30 -1.63
N ILE A 367 26.84 -7.69 -0.67
CA ILE A 367 27.26 -6.80 0.43
C ILE A 367 28.53 -6.06 0.00
N LYS A 368 28.53 -4.74 0.18
CA LYS A 368 29.70 -3.86 0.09
C LYS A 368 29.89 -3.07 1.36
N VAL A 369 31.12 -2.71 1.66
CA VAL A 369 31.50 -1.76 2.70
C VAL A 369 32.24 -0.63 2.03
N CYS A 370 31.61 0.55 1.98
CA CYS A 370 32.14 1.70 1.27
C CYS A 370 32.03 2.95 2.12
N PRO A 371 32.95 3.91 1.96
CA PRO A 371 32.85 5.21 2.61
C PRO A 371 31.51 5.88 2.36
N LEU A 372 31.05 6.58 3.37
CA LEU A 372 29.91 7.50 3.27
C LEU A 372 30.41 8.89 3.67
N SER A 373 30.34 9.83 2.76
CA SER A 373 30.85 11.19 2.97
C SER A 373 30.05 12.03 3.97
N MET A 374 28.92 11.46 4.47
CA MET A 374 28.01 12.13 5.40
C MET A 374 27.95 11.36 6.74
N GLY A 375 27.56 12.07 7.81
CA GLY A 375 27.36 11.49 9.13
C GLY A 375 28.64 11.30 9.94
N ASN A 376 29.82 11.41 9.33
CA ASN A 376 31.14 11.27 9.98
C ASN A 376 31.22 10.01 10.90
N ARG A 377 30.91 8.84 10.34
CA ARG A 377 30.87 7.53 10.98
C ARG A 377 31.76 6.53 10.24
N GLU A 378 31.91 5.32 10.80
CA GLU A 378 32.58 4.23 10.11
C GLU A 378 31.88 3.86 8.79
N ASP A 379 32.62 3.31 7.84
CA ASP A 379 32.10 2.87 6.56
C ASP A 379 30.96 1.85 6.73
N PRO A 380 29.71 2.17 6.35
CA PRO A 380 28.60 1.25 6.56
C PRO A 380 28.58 0.12 5.53
N ALA A 381 28.23 -1.08 5.99
CA ALA A 381 27.87 -2.16 5.10
C ALA A 381 26.45 -1.96 4.54
N ARG A 382 26.26 -2.32 3.26
CA ARG A 382 25.01 -2.17 2.52
C ARG A 382 24.83 -3.25 1.48
N LEU A 383 23.56 -3.52 1.13
CA LEU A 383 23.21 -4.36 -0.01
C LEU A 383 23.22 -3.53 -1.28
N VAL A 384 23.86 -4.07 -2.31
CA VAL A 384 23.97 -3.46 -3.66
C VAL A 384 23.36 -4.40 -4.69
N PHE A 385 22.48 -3.86 -5.51
CA PHE A 385 21.78 -4.58 -6.58
C PHE A 385 21.15 -3.58 -7.57
N THR A 386 20.66 -4.08 -8.69
CA THR A 386 19.76 -3.33 -9.58
C THR A 386 18.33 -3.87 -9.42
N SER A 387 17.34 -3.02 -9.60
CA SER A 387 15.94 -3.42 -9.48
C SER A 387 15.45 -4.22 -10.69
N LYS A 388 14.35 -4.94 -10.50
CA LYS A 388 13.54 -5.56 -11.55
C LYS A 388 13.07 -4.51 -12.56
N THR A 389 12.54 -5.00 -13.69
CA THR A 389 11.91 -4.18 -14.72
C THR A 389 10.41 -4.43 -14.77
N GLY A 390 9.67 -3.51 -15.38
CA GLY A 390 8.21 -3.60 -15.56
C GLY A 390 7.48 -2.39 -15.02
N SER A 391 6.16 -2.43 -15.16
CA SER A 391 5.30 -1.36 -14.63
C SER A 391 5.26 -1.41 -13.10
N ALA A 392 5.23 -0.23 -12.49
CA ALA A 392 5.18 -0.03 -11.05
C ALA A 392 4.44 1.26 -10.70
N VAL A 393 4.23 1.50 -9.42
CA VAL A 393 3.68 2.75 -8.90
C VAL A 393 4.64 3.36 -7.89
N ALA A 394 4.89 4.66 -8.03
CA ALA A 394 5.60 5.51 -7.07
C ALA A 394 4.59 6.47 -6.42
N THR A 395 4.63 6.61 -5.10
CA THR A 395 3.72 7.49 -4.37
C THR A 395 4.46 8.42 -3.43
N SER A 396 3.95 9.63 -3.27
CA SER A 396 4.41 10.59 -2.28
C SER A 396 3.23 11.16 -1.51
N LEU A 397 3.20 10.95 -0.19
CA LEU A 397 2.22 11.58 0.69
C LEU A 397 2.80 12.88 1.24
N VAL A 398 2.24 13.99 0.84
CA VAL A 398 2.68 15.32 1.26
C VAL A 398 1.63 16.02 2.12
N ASP A 399 2.10 16.79 3.08
CA ASP A 399 1.27 17.71 3.88
C ASP A 399 1.35 19.11 3.29
N LEU A 400 0.22 19.68 2.93
CA LEU A 400 0.09 21.03 2.38
C LEU A 400 -0.33 22.06 3.44
N GLY A 401 -0.28 21.70 4.73
CA GLY A 401 -0.63 22.54 5.86
C GLY A 401 -2.12 22.57 6.22
N ASN A 402 -2.99 22.34 5.24
CA ASN A 402 -4.44 22.27 5.44
C ASN A 402 -5.06 20.96 4.97
N ARG A 403 -4.27 20.07 4.41
CA ARG A 403 -4.69 18.74 3.93
C ARG A 403 -3.51 17.88 3.57
N PHE A 404 -3.71 16.58 3.58
CA PHE A 404 -2.81 15.62 2.94
C PHE A 404 -3.15 15.47 1.45
N ARG A 405 -2.10 15.29 0.65
CA ARG A 405 -2.20 14.92 -0.76
C ARG A 405 -1.38 13.67 -1.02
N LEU A 406 -1.99 12.66 -1.63
CA LEU A 406 -1.28 11.52 -2.18
C LEU A 406 -1.04 11.74 -3.67
N ILE A 407 0.22 11.86 -4.06
CA ILE A 407 0.63 11.91 -5.46
C ILE A 407 0.97 10.50 -5.88
N ILE A 408 0.41 10.05 -6.99
CA ILE A 408 0.49 8.67 -7.48
C ILE A 408 0.99 8.70 -8.92
N ASN A 409 2.18 8.18 -9.16
CA ASN A 409 2.74 8.14 -10.50
C ASN A 409 2.89 6.70 -11.01
N ALA A 410 2.30 6.39 -12.15
CA ALA A 410 2.61 5.19 -12.89
C ALA A 410 4.00 5.33 -13.52
N VAL A 411 4.87 4.35 -13.29
CA VAL A 411 6.24 4.36 -13.78
C VAL A 411 6.59 3.06 -14.51
N ASP A 412 7.44 3.17 -15.51
CA ASP A 412 7.95 2.03 -16.29
C ASP A 412 9.43 1.81 -15.97
N CYS A 413 9.71 0.81 -15.13
CA CYS A 413 11.06 0.46 -14.72
C CYS A 413 11.82 -0.25 -15.84
N LYS A 414 13.06 0.19 -16.08
CA LYS A 414 13.94 -0.27 -17.14
C LYS A 414 15.33 -0.60 -16.58
N LYS A 415 16.14 -1.32 -17.34
CA LYS A 415 17.56 -1.45 -17.02
C LYS A 415 18.31 -0.21 -17.49
N THR A 416 19.30 0.20 -16.70
CA THR A 416 20.28 1.19 -17.17
C THR A 416 21.07 0.63 -18.35
N GLU A 417 21.47 1.47 -19.31
CA GLU A 417 22.20 1.01 -20.50
C GLU A 417 23.58 0.43 -20.18
N LYS A 418 24.19 0.91 -19.13
CA LYS A 418 25.53 0.51 -18.70
C LYS A 418 25.56 0.29 -17.21
N PRO A 419 26.38 -0.64 -16.72
CA PRO A 419 26.63 -0.79 -15.29
C PRO A 419 27.31 0.47 -14.73
N MET A 420 27.03 0.76 -13.46
CA MET A 420 27.60 1.89 -12.71
C MET A 420 28.54 1.41 -11.60
N PRO A 421 29.75 0.88 -11.97
CA PRO A 421 30.60 0.18 -11.00
C PRO A 421 31.12 1.06 -9.85
N LYS A 422 31.11 2.38 -10.02
CA LYS A 422 31.55 3.32 -8.99
C LYS A 422 30.44 3.79 -8.07
N LEU A 423 29.17 3.44 -8.36
CA LEU A 423 28.03 3.78 -7.54
C LEU A 423 27.73 2.61 -6.57
N PRO A 424 28.11 2.70 -5.29
CA PRO A 424 28.04 1.58 -4.36
C PRO A 424 26.70 1.52 -3.62
N VAL A 425 25.58 1.68 -4.33
CA VAL A 425 24.22 1.64 -3.76
C VAL A 425 23.29 0.81 -4.62
N ALA A 426 22.21 0.35 -4.06
CA ALA A 426 21.13 -0.25 -4.81
C ALA A 426 20.41 0.79 -5.66
N THR A 427 20.04 0.43 -6.91
CA THR A 427 19.46 1.38 -7.87
C THR A 427 18.24 0.81 -8.57
N ALA A 428 17.30 1.70 -8.91
CA ALA A 428 16.29 1.49 -9.93
C ALA A 428 16.44 2.56 -11.02
N PHE A 429 15.84 2.31 -12.18
CA PHE A 429 15.76 3.31 -13.23
C PHE A 429 14.39 3.22 -13.88
N TRP A 430 13.64 4.32 -13.87
CA TRP A 430 12.32 4.33 -14.49
C TRP A 430 12.04 5.58 -15.33
N THR A 431 11.08 5.43 -16.23
CA THR A 431 10.48 6.57 -16.91
C THR A 431 9.08 6.78 -16.30
N PRO A 432 8.80 7.97 -15.72
CA PRO A 432 7.44 8.29 -15.29
C PRO A 432 6.53 8.40 -16.51
N GLN A 433 5.27 8.00 -16.38
CA GLN A 433 4.29 8.20 -17.42
C GLN A 433 3.76 9.64 -17.42
N PRO A 434 3.32 10.19 -18.58
CA PRO A 434 3.37 9.59 -19.93
C PRO A 434 4.77 9.58 -20.54
N ASP A 435 5.64 10.49 -20.10
CA ASP A 435 7.04 10.64 -20.46
C ASP A 435 7.79 11.40 -19.35
N LEU A 436 9.13 11.44 -19.42
CA LEU A 436 9.94 12.09 -18.38
C LEU A 436 9.59 13.57 -18.18
N ALA A 437 9.42 14.33 -19.26
CA ALA A 437 9.19 15.77 -19.15
C ALA A 437 7.83 16.08 -18.51
N THR A 438 6.78 15.44 -19.01
CA THR A 438 5.41 15.62 -18.51
C THR A 438 5.25 15.07 -17.09
N GLY A 439 5.76 13.87 -16.83
CA GLY A 439 5.66 13.23 -15.51
C GLY A 439 6.41 14.02 -14.43
N ALA A 440 7.63 14.47 -14.71
CA ALA A 440 8.42 15.28 -13.79
C ALA A 440 7.79 16.68 -13.57
N GLU A 441 7.29 17.36 -14.64
CA GLU A 441 6.55 18.60 -14.48
C GLU A 441 5.31 18.43 -13.60
N ALA A 442 4.54 17.37 -13.83
CA ALA A 442 3.34 17.05 -13.06
C ALA A 442 3.67 16.80 -11.59
N TRP A 443 4.72 16.01 -11.31
CA TRP A 443 5.18 15.73 -9.95
C TRP A 443 5.55 16.99 -9.18
N ILE A 444 6.35 17.87 -9.79
CA ILE A 444 6.76 19.16 -9.21
C ILE A 444 5.55 20.06 -8.97
N LEU A 445 4.64 20.17 -9.93
CA LEU A 445 3.42 20.98 -9.80
C LEU A 445 2.49 20.47 -8.69
N ALA A 446 2.41 19.16 -8.52
CA ALA A 446 1.64 18.55 -7.45
C ALA A 446 2.30 18.70 -6.06
N GLY A 447 3.56 19.10 -5.99
CA GLY A 447 4.34 19.26 -4.75
C GLY A 447 4.96 17.95 -4.26
N GLY A 448 5.24 17.02 -5.18
CA GLY A 448 5.84 15.72 -4.85
C GLY A 448 7.21 15.84 -4.20
N ALA A 449 7.46 14.99 -3.21
CA ALA A 449 8.74 14.88 -2.52
C ALA A 449 9.79 14.15 -3.36
N HIS A 450 11.06 14.26 -2.97
CA HIS A 450 12.12 13.40 -3.49
C HIS A 450 12.07 11.98 -2.90
N HIS A 451 11.44 11.80 -1.74
CA HIS A 451 11.15 10.49 -1.16
C HIS A 451 9.87 9.88 -1.72
N THR A 452 9.92 8.61 -2.08
CA THR A 452 8.77 7.86 -2.58
C THR A 452 8.61 6.52 -1.88
N ALA A 453 7.36 6.10 -1.70
CA ALA A 453 7.00 4.71 -1.46
C ALA A 453 6.69 4.06 -2.82
N PHE A 454 7.40 3.01 -3.15
CA PHE A 454 7.43 2.39 -4.47
C PHE A 454 7.00 0.93 -4.42
N SER A 455 6.20 0.46 -5.39
CA SER A 455 5.79 -0.95 -5.47
C SER A 455 5.60 -1.43 -6.91
N TYR A 456 6.09 -2.64 -7.20
CA TYR A 456 5.73 -3.41 -8.40
C TYR A 456 4.39 -4.15 -8.28
N ASP A 457 3.84 -4.25 -7.09
CA ASP A 457 2.74 -5.17 -6.75
C ASP A 457 1.38 -4.48 -6.65
N LEU A 458 1.39 -3.16 -6.63
CA LEU A 458 0.19 -2.34 -6.53
C LEU A 458 -0.05 -1.55 -7.81
N THR A 459 -1.29 -1.10 -7.99
CA THR A 459 -1.73 -0.31 -9.13
C THR A 459 -2.09 1.11 -8.72
N VAL A 460 -2.07 2.03 -9.67
CA VAL A 460 -2.57 3.41 -9.48
C VAL A 460 -3.98 3.39 -8.89
N GLU A 461 -4.88 2.58 -9.45
CA GLU A 461 -6.27 2.48 -9.01
C GLU A 461 -6.39 2.07 -7.53
N GLN A 462 -5.56 1.14 -7.05
CA GLN A 462 -5.57 0.72 -5.64
C GLN A 462 -5.13 1.85 -4.70
N MET A 463 -4.19 2.68 -5.13
CA MET A 463 -3.73 3.82 -4.34
C MET A 463 -4.75 4.96 -4.33
N VAL A 464 -5.45 5.17 -5.46
CA VAL A 464 -6.60 6.10 -5.54
C VAL A 464 -7.72 5.64 -4.62
N ASP A 465 -8.14 4.38 -4.72
CA ASP A 465 -9.19 3.80 -3.86
C ASP A 465 -8.85 3.92 -2.37
N TRP A 466 -7.56 3.80 -2.01
CA TRP A 466 -7.13 4.01 -0.62
C TRP A 466 -7.24 5.49 -0.21
N ALA A 467 -6.80 6.41 -1.06
CA ALA A 467 -6.89 7.84 -0.78
C ALA A 467 -8.36 8.31 -0.64
N ASP A 468 -9.24 7.82 -1.52
CA ASP A 468 -10.67 8.08 -1.47
C ASP A 468 -11.28 7.56 -0.16
N ALA A 469 -10.94 6.33 0.25
CA ALA A 469 -11.39 5.75 1.51
C ALA A 469 -10.90 6.52 2.75
N MET A 470 -9.70 7.15 2.67
CA MET A 470 -9.16 8.02 3.72
C MET A 470 -9.68 9.45 3.65
N GLY A 471 -10.43 9.81 2.62
CA GLY A 471 -10.96 11.16 2.41
C GLY A 471 -9.86 12.21 2.21
N ILE A 472 -8.77 11.84 1.53
CA ILE A 472 -7.67 12.75 1.18
C ILE A 472 -7.58 12.98 -0.31
N GLU A 473 -6.92 14.07 -0.69
CA GLU A 473 -6.67 14.42 -2.09
C GLU A 473 -5.74 13.38 -2.75
N ALA A 474 -6.19 12.79 -3.88
CA ALA A 474 -5.35 11.99 -4.77
C ALA A 474 -5.03 12.80 -6.03
N VAL A 475 -3.78 12.76 -6.48
CA VAL A 475 -3.32 13.34 -7.75
C VAL A 475 -2.64 12.24 -8.55
N VAL A 476 -3.22 11.88 -9.70
CA VAL A 476 -2.73 10.80 -10.55
C VAL A 476 -1.89 11.33 -11.69
N ILE A 477 -0.71 10.74 -11.87
CA ILE A 477 0.20 10.99 -12.99
C ILE A 477 0.35 9.67 -13.75
N ASP A 478 -0.22 9.60 -14.94
CA ASP A 478 -0.25 8.39 -15.77
C ASP A 478 -0.18 8.73 -17.27
N LYS A 479 -0.43 7.74 -18.11
CA LYS A 479 -0.43 7.90 -19.57
C LYS A 479 -1.42 8.94 -20.13
N ASN A 480 -2.41 9.35 -19.33
CA ASN A 480 -3.44 10.31 -19.73
C ASN A 480 -3.16 11.72 -19.17
N THR A 481 -2.06 11.92 -18.46
CA THR A 481 -1.75 13.20 -17.82
C THR A 481 -1.51 14.29 -18.83
N ASP A 482 -2.28 15.36 -18.72
CA ASP A 482 -2.13 16.63 -19.45
C ASP A 482 -1.90 17.75 -18.43
N ILE A 483 -0.81 18.50 -18.60
CA ILE A 483 -0.39 19.54 -17.64
C ILE A 483 -1.43 20.64 -17.43
N ARG A 484 -2.17 21.02 -18.48
CA ARG A 484 -3.19 22.06 -18.37
C ARG A 484 -4.39 21.57 -17.57
N THR A 485 -4.80 20.34 -17.81
CA THR A 485 -5.87 19.66 -17.06
C THR A 485 -5.45 19.50 -15.60
N LEU A 486 -4.25 19.01 -15.33
CA LEU A 486 -3.70 18.84 -13.99
C LEU A 486 -3.69 20.18 -13.22
N LYS A 487 -3.22 21.28 -13.83
CA LYS A 487 -3.24 22.61 -13.19
C LYS A 487 -4.67 23.05 -12.79
N ASN A 488 -5.68 22.69 -13.56
CA ASN A 488 -7.07 22.98 -13.20
C ASN A 488 -7.55 22.08 -12.08
N GLU A 489 -7.25 20.79 -12.12
CA GLU A 489 -7.53 19.83 -11.05
C GLU A 489 -6.95 20.29 -9.71
N LEU A 490 -5.65 20.63 -9.67
CA LEU A 490 -4.99 21.15 -8.46
C LEU A 490 -5.67 22.40 -7.89
N ARG A 491 -6.19 23.30 -8.74
CA ARG A 491 -6.96 24.47 -8.30
C ARG A 491 -8.31 24.11 -7.70
N TRP A 492 -9.04 23.15 -8.30
CA TRP A 492 -10.29 22.66 -7.77
C TRP A 492 -10.11 21.91 -6.47
N ASN A 493 -9.09 21.06 -6.40
CA ASN A 493 -8.75 20.28 -5.20
C ASN A 493 -8.39 21.20 -4.02
N ALA A 494 -7.71 22.32 -4.28
CA ALA A 494 -7.43 23.31 -3.25
C ALA A 494 -8.70 23.94 -2.61
N ILE A 495 -9.85 23.81 -3.24
CA ILE A 495 -11.15 24.27 -2.73
C ILE A 495 -11.92 23.10 -2.09
N ALA A 496 -11.89 21.92 -2.72
CA ALA A 496 -12.66 20.76 -2.32
C ALA A 496 -12.11 20.07 -1.06
N TYR A 497 -10.80 20.00 -0.94
CA TYR A 497 -10.10 19.37 0.19
C TYR A 497 -9.58 20.48 1.15
N LYS A 498 -10.43 20.95 2.05
CA LYS A 498 -10.08 21.96 3.06
C LYS A 498 -10.28 21.44 4.47
#